data_fcea0c33119b970cba5c87c1777c59fa
#
_entry.id   fcea0c33119b970cba5c87c1777c59fa
#
_cell.length_a   1.000
_cell.length_b   1.000
_cell.length_c   1.000
_cell.angle_alpha   90.00
_cell.angle_beta   90.00
_cell.angle_gamma   90.00
#
_symmetry.space_group_name_H-M   'P 1'
#
loop_
_entity.id
_entity.type
_entity.pdbx_description
1 polymer ?
#
loop_
_entity_poly.entity_id
_entity_poly.type
_entity_poly.pdbx_seq_one_letter_code
_entity_poly.pdbx_strand_id
1 'polypeptide(L)'
;MMISELYLKKESPMLNWAFSMLSQLYIALPFALLSALAFHNNPEDSSVSYNPILPLSIFVFIWLSDTGAYCVGSLIGKHRLFERISPKKSWEGSVGGGMVSIASSFVFAHFFPIMSVAEWAGLA
;
A
#
# COMPACT_ATOMS: atom_id res chain seq x y z
N MET A 1 2.84 -14.45 25.15
CA MET A 1 3.50 -14.95 23.93
C MET A 1 5.04 -14.93 24.03
N MET A 2 5.71 -13.83 24.33
CA MET A 2 7.18 -13.78 24.48
C MET A 2 7.71 -14.69 25.60
N ILE A 3 7.08 -14.68 26.77
CA ILE A 3 7.48 -15.49 27.95
C ILE A 3 7.24 -16.99 27.70
N SER A 4 6.17 -17.37 26.99
CA SER A 4 5.89 -18.77 26.70
C SER A 4 6.93 -19.43 25.79
N GLU A 5 7.56 -18.69 24.88
CA GLU A 5 8.59 -19.23 23.99
C GLU A 5 9.90 -19.56 24.71
N LEU A 6 10.23 -18.84 25.79
CA LEU A 6 11.40 -19.15 26.64
C LEU A 6 11.22 -20.50 27.37
N TYR A 7 10.00 -20.85 27.72
CA TYR A 7 9.71 -22.12 28.42
C TYR A 7 9.52 -23.32 27.47
N LEU A 8 9.25 -23.07 26.17
CA LEU A 8 8.97 -24.11 25.18
C LEU A 8 10.22 -24.80 24.60
N LYS A 9 11.44 -24.50 25.09
CA LYS A 9 12.71 -25.12 24.67
C LYS A 9 12.86 -25.33 23.15
N LYS A 10 12.43 -24.34 22.35
CA LYS A 10 12.62 -24.37 20.89
C LYS A 10 14.08 -24.08 20.55
N GLU A 11 14.53 -24.60 19.40
CA GLU A 11 15.95 -24.51 18.97
C GLU A 11 16.46 -23.06 18.77
N SER A 12 15.56 -22.08 18.54
CA SER A 12 15.96 -20.68 18.33
C SER A 12 14.88 -19.67 18.80
N PRO A 13 14.70 -19.49 20.13
CA PRO A 13 13.68 -18.57 20.65
C PRO A 13 13.94 -17.11 20.28
N MET A 14 15.21 -16.70 20.14
CA MET A 14 15.61 -15.35 19.74
C MET A 14 15.19 -15.02 18.31
N LEU A 15 15.30 -15.98 17.39
CA LEU A 15 14.86 -15.81 16.01
C LEU A 15 13.32 -15.66 15.91
N ASN A 16 12.59 -16.46 16.65
CA ASN A 16 11.13 -16.36 16.70
C ASN A 16 10.65 -15.01 17.25
N TRP A 17 11.37 -14.44 18.22
CA TRP A 17 11.11 -13.11 18.74
C TRP A 17 11.40 -12.04 17.69
N ALA A 18 12.53 -12.14 17.00
CA ALA A 18 12.90 -11.21 15.95
C ALA A 18 11.87 -11.21 14.82
N PHE A 19 11.42 -12.38 14.37
CA PHE A 19 10.38 -12.47 13.34
C PHE A 19 9.01 -11.96 13.83
N SER A 20 8.64 -12.23 15.10
CA SER A 20 7.41 -11.69 15.68
C SER A 20 7.44 -10.17 15.75
N MET A 21 8.53 -9.58 16.22
CA MET A 21 8.69 -8.13 16.29
C MET A 21 8.72 -7.50 14.90
N LEU A 22 9.44 -8.13 13.96
CA LEU A 22 9.50 -7.66 12.58
C LEU A 22 8.12 -7.69 11.92
N SER A 23 7.34 -8.74 12.12
CA SER A 23 5.99 -8.85 11.57
C SER A 23 5.03 -7.80 12.15
N GLN A 24 5.11 -7.55 13.46
CA GLN A 24 4.31 -6.50 14.10
C GLN A 24 4.68 -5.12 13.57
N LEU A 25 5.98 -4.83 13.45
CA LEU A 25 6.45 -3.56 12.92
C LEU A 25 6.07 -3.39 11.45
N TYR A 26 6.18 -4.45 10.64
CA TYR A 26 5.78 -4.45 9.23
C TYR A 26 4.29 -4.19 9.02
N ILE A 27 3.43 -4.64 9.93
CA ILE A 27 1.99 -4.39 9.87
C ILE A 27 1.64 -3.05 10.51
N ALA A 28 2.14 -2.78 11.72
CA ALA A 28 1.73 -1.61 12.50
C ALA A 28 2.23 -0.28 11.89
N LEU A 29 3.44 -0.28 11.31
CA LEU A 29 4.03 0.93 10.76
C LEU A 29 3.21 1.54 9.60
N PRO A 30 2.77 0.77 8.57
CA PRO A 30 1.93 1.32 7.52
C PRO A 30 0.60 1.88 8.04
N PHE A 31 -0.06 1.21 8.98
CA PHE A 31 -1.30 1.71 9.56
C PHE A 31 -1.08 2.97 10.41
N ALA A 32 0.01 3.06 11.15
CA ALA A 32 0.38 4.27 11.89
C ALA A 32 0.65 5.44 10.93
N LEU A 33 1.34 5.20 9.81
CA LEU A 33 1.59 6.22 8.79
C LEU A 33 0.30 6.68 8.10
N LEU A 34 -0.63 5.76 7.82
CA LEU A 34 -1.96 6.12 7.31
C LEU A 34 -2.72 7.03 8.29
N SER A 35 -2.64 6.74 9.59
CA SER A 35 -3.23 7.60 10.62
C SER A 35 -2.57 8.98 10.64
N ALA A 36 -1.23 9.04 10.58
CA ALA A 36 -0.50 10.30 10.52
C ALA A 36 -0.85 11.13 9.27
N LEU A 37 -1.10 10.46 8.14
CA LEU A 37 -1.51 11.11 6.89
C LEU A 37 -2.92 11.71 6.98
N ALA A 38 -3.82 11.08 7.76
CA ALA A 38 -5.17 11.56 7.97
C ALA A 38 -5.22 12.83 8.83
N PHE A 39 -4.27 13.01 9.74
CA PHE A 39 -4.19 14.15 10.65
C PHE A 39 -3.13 15.13 10.15
N HIS A 40 -3.58 16.30 9.73
CA HIS A 40 -2.71 17.38 9.27
C HIS A 40 -2.66 18.51 10.30
N ASN A 41 -1.45 18.91 10.67
CA ASN A 41 -1.25 20.07 11.54
C ASN A 41 -1.22 21.32 10.68
N ASN A 42 -2.14 22.24 10.91
CA ASN A 42 -2.10 23.56 10.30
C ASN A 42 -1.04 24.40 11.00
N PRO A 43 0.00 24.85 10.30
CA PRO A 43 1.10 25.61 10.92
C PRO A 43 0.66 26.99 11.43
N GLU A 44 -0.45 27.54 10.94
CA GLU A 44 -0.94 28.87 11.30
C GLU A 44 -1.75 28.88 12.61
N ASP A 45 -2.44 27.78 12.93
CA ASP A 45 -3.43 27.77 14.03
C ASP A 45 -3.16 26.69 15.09
N SER A 46 -2.10 25.90 14.94
CA SER A 46 -1.81 24.72 15.77
C SER A 46 -3.01 23.75 15.91
N SER A 47 -4.00 23.90 15.04
CA SER A 47 -5.18 23.02 15.02
C SER A 47 -4.89 21.76 14.22
N VAL A 48 -5.36 20.62 14.74
CA VAL A 48 -5.27 19.33 14.02
C VAL A 48 -6.50 19.20 13.13
N SER A 49 -6.31 19.24 11.83
CA SER A 49 -7.36 18.99 10.85
C SER A 49 -7.35 17.52 10.44
N TYR A 50 -8.52 16.90 10.41
CA TYR A 50 -8.70 15.53 9.93
C TYR A 50 -9.15 15.51 8.47
N ASN A 51 -8.38 14.88 7.61
CA ASN A 51 -8.72 14.70 6.20
C ASN A 51 -8.72 13.20 5.83
N PRO A 52 -9.89 12.57 5.70
CA PRO A 52 -9.99 11.15 5.37
C PRO A 52 -9.69 10.85 3.89
N ILE A 53 -9.64 11.87 3.01
CA ILE A 53 -9.50 11.69 1.57
C ILE A 53 -8.13 11.10 1.21
N LEU A 54 -7.06 11.56 1.88
CA LEU A 54 -5.70 11.08 1.61
C LEU A 54 -5.53 9.58 1.93
N PRO A 55 -5.83 9.07 3.12
CA PRO A 55 -5.72 7.64 3.37
C PRO A 55 -6.71 6.82 2.54
N LEU A 56 -7.92 7.34 2.26
CA LEU A 56 -8.89 6.66 1.41
C LEU A 56 -8.38 6.54 -0.03
N SER A 57 -7.74 7.58 -0.56
CA SER A 57 -7.19 7.57 -1.93
C SER A 57 -6.16 6.48 -2.13
N ILE A 58 -5.30 6.22 -1.14
CA ILE A 58 -4.31 5.12 -1.19
C ILE A 58 -5.01 3.78 -1.39
N PHE A 59 -6.05 3.49 -0.62
CA PHE A 59 -6.81 2.24 -0.78
C PHE A 59 -7.47 2.14 -2.15
N VAL A 60 -8.04 3.25 -2.65
CA VAL A 60 -8.66 3.29 -3.98
C VAL A 60 -7.63 3.05 -5.08
N PHE A 61 -6.45 3.66 -5.00
CA PHE A 61 -5.37 3.47 -5.98
C PHE A 61 -4.85 2.03 -5.97
N ILE A 62 -4.63 1.43 -4.80
CA ILE A 62 -4.24 0.02 -4.69
C ILE A 62 -5.31 -0.88 -5.32
N TRP A 63 -6.57 -0.65 -5.00
CA TRP A 63 -7.67 -1.45 -5.54
C TRP A 63 -7.82 -1.30 -7.07
N LEU A 64 -7.70 -0.08 -7.59
CA LEU A 64 -7.74 0.19 -9.02
C LEU A 64 -6.53 -0.42 -9.75
N SER A 65 -5.34 -0.32 -9.15
CA SER A 65 -4.13 -0.93 -9.68
C SER A 65 -4.26 -2.45 -9.77
N ASP A 66 -4.72 -3.11 -8.72
CA ASP A 66 -4.92 -4.55 -8.70
C ASP A 66 -5.99 -4.99 -9.68
N THR A 67 -7.11 -4.26 -9.76
CA THR A 67 -8.18 -4.54 -10.71
C THR A 67 -7.70 -4.34 -12.14
N GLY A 68 -7.00 -3.25 -12.43
CA GLY A 68 -6.41 -2.96 -13.73
C GLY A 68 -5.39 -4.03 -14.14
N ALA A 69 -4.50 -4.40 -13.21
CA ALA A 69 -3.52 -5.46 -13.43
C ALA A 69 -4.19 -6.81 -13.73
N TYR A 70 -5.26 -7.13 -13.02
CA TYR A 70 -6.02 -8.36 -13.25
C TYR A 70 -6.73 -8.33 -14.62
N CYS A 71 -7.42 -7.26 -14.95
CA CYS A 71 -8.14 -7.13 -16.22
C CYS A 71 -7.18 -7.20 -17.42
N VAL A 72 -6.13 -6.41 -17.41
CA VAL A 72 -5.13 -6.39 -18.50
C VAL A 72 -4.37 -7.71 -18.55
N GLY A 73 -3.94 -8.23 -17.41
CA GLY A 73 -3.21 -9.49 -17.31
C GLY A 73 -4.01 -10.70 -17.77
N SER A 74 -5.33 -10.70 -17.53
CA SER A 74 -6.21 -11.80 -17.99
C SER A 74 -6.52 -11.75 -19.49
N LEU A 75 -6.59 -10.54 -20.08
CA LEU A 75 -6.93 -10.33 -21.48
C LEU A 75 -5.72 -10.44 -22.43
N ILE A 76 -4.58 -9.86 -22.03
CA ILE A 76 -3.42 -9.65 -22.91
C ILE A 76 -2.16 -10.30 -22.36
N GLY A 77 -2.15 -10.74 -21.09
CA GLY A 77 -0.97 -11.26 -20.39
C GLY A 77 -0.36 -12.50 -21.05
N LYS A 78 0.75 -12.31 -21.75
CA LYS A 78 1.50 -13.37 -22.42
C LYS A 78 2.79 -13.73 -21.69
N HIS A 79 3.46 -12.71 -21.11
CA HIS A 79 4.75 -12.88 -20.46
C HIS A 79 4.58 -12.92 -18.94
N ARG A 80 4.93 -14.05 -18.32
CA ARG A 80 4.84 -14.21 -16.87
C ARG A 80 5.95 -13.46 -16.16
N LEU A 81 5.63 -12.74 -15.08
CA LEU A 81 6.58 -11.93 -14.34
C LEU A 81 7.52 -12.81 -13.51
N PHE A 82 6.96 -13.75 -12.75
CA PHE A 82 7.70 -14.69 -11.90
C PHE A 82 6.95 -16.03 -11.86
N GLU A 83 7.31 -16.97 -12.73
CA GLU A 83 6.65 -18.28 -12.80
C GLU A 83 6.73 -19.07 -11.49
N ARG A 84 7.87 -18.94 -10.77
CA ARG A 84 8.14 -19.69 -9.55
C ARG A 84 7.38 -19.15 -8.32
N ILE A 85 7.11 -17.84 -8.24
CA ILE A 85 6.55 -17.18 -7.06
C ILE A 85 5.06 -16.83 -7.27
N SER A 86 4.72 -16.33 -8.44
CA SER A 86 3.35 -15.92 -8.78
C SER A 86 3.06 -16.20 -10.25
N PRO A 87 2.61 -17.43 -10.57
CA PRO A 87 2.41 -17.86 -11.96
C PRO A 87 1.27 -17.12 -12.68
N LYS A 88 0.44 -16.39 -11.94
CA LYS A 88 -0.69 -15.60 -12.49
C LYS A 88 -0.33 -14.17 -12.85
N LYS A 89 0.79 -13.63 -12.36
CA LYS A 89 1.20 -12.24 -12.66
C LYS A 89 1.93 -12.17 -14.00
N SER A 90 1.50 -11.21 -14.84
CA SER A 90 2.11 -10.91 -16.13
C SER A 90 2.73 -9.52 -16.14
N TRP A 91 3.72 -9.30 -17.00
CA TRP A 91 4.32 -7.99 -17.23
C TRP A 91 3.29 -6.99 -17.75
N GLU A 92 2.48 -7.42 -18.71
CA GLU A 92 1.42 -6.62 -19.32
C GLU A 92 0.38 -6.20 -18.28
N GLY A 93 0.02 -7.13 -17.37
CA GLY A 93 -0.87 -6.83 -16.25
C GLY A 93 -0.28 -5.78 -15.32
N SER A 94 1.00 -5.89 -14.96
CA SER A 94 1.66 -4.92 -14.07
C SER A 94 1.71 -3.52 -14.68
N VAL A 95 2.05 -3.43 -15.96
CA VAL A 95 2.03 -2.15 -16.70
C VAL A 95 0.61 -1.60 -16.80
N GLY A 96 -0.37 -2.46 -17.09
CA GLY A 96 -1.78 -2.08 -17.16
C GLY A 96 -2.31 -1.53 -15.82
N GLY A 97 -1.97 -2.18 -14.71
CA GLY A 97 -2.31 -1.69 -13.37
C GLY A 97 -1.73 -0.32 -13.08
N GLY A 98 -0.44 -0.12 -13.38
CA GLY A 98 0.21 1.20 -13.23
C GLY A 98 -0.43 2.29 -14.10
N MET A 99 -0.81 1.97 -15.34
CA MET A 99 -1.50 2.93 -16.21
C MET A 99 -2.88 3.31 -15.65
N VAL A 100 -3.63 2.35 -15.12
CA VAL A 100 -4.94 2.60 -14.50
C VAL A 100 -4.79 3.44 -13.24
N SER A 101 -3.78 3.18 -12.40
CA SER A 101 -3.47 4.00 -11.24
C SER A 101 -3.16 5.45 -11.62
N ILE A 102 -2.26 5.67 -12.58
CA ILE A 102 -1.93 7.02 -13.05
C ILE A 102 -3.16 7.71 -13.66
N ALA A 103 -3.95 7.02 -14.47
CA ALA A 103 -5.19 7.58 -15.01
C ALA A 103 -6.17 8.00 -13.91
N SER A 104 -6.28 7.20 -12.84
CA SER A 104 -7.14 7.52 -11.70
C SER A 104 -6.64 8.74 -10.92
N SER A 105 -5.32 8.99 -10.88
CA SER A 105 -4.77 10.17 -10.23
C SER A 105 -5.23 11.49 -10.86
N PHE A 106 -5.42 11.53 -12.18
CA PHE A 106 -5.98 12.70 -12.87
C PHE A 106 -7.44 12.94 -12.46
N VAL A 107 -8.22 11.87 -12.27
CA VAL A 107 -9.60 11.97 -11.78
C VAL A 107 -9.60 12.53 -10.35
N PHE A 108 -8.75 12.01 -9.48
CA PHE A 108 -8.62 12.52 -8.11
C PHE A 108 -8.19 13.98 -8.08
N ALA A 109 -7.21 14.38 -8.87
CA ALA A 109 -6.76 15.77 -8.96
C ALA A 109 -7.87 16.73 -9.42
N HIS A 110 -8.78 16.26 -10.29
CA HIS A 110 -9.90 17.06 -10.75
C HIS A 110 -10.99 17.23 -9.69
N PHE A 111 -11.32 16.16 -8.96
CA PHE A 111 -12.39 16.19 -7.95
C PHE A 111 -11.92 16.70 -6.58
N PHE A 112 -10.65 16.49 -6.26
CA PHE A 112 -10.06 16.86 -4.96
C PHE A 112 -8.81 17.73 -5.17
N PRO A 113 -8.98 19.07 -5.30
CA PRO A 113 -7.86 19.99 -5.52
C PRO A 113 -7.05 20.27 -4.23
N ILE A 114 -6.82 19.22 -3.43
CA ILE A 114 -6.04 19.27 -2.18
C ILE A 114 -4.55 19.22 -2.49
N MET A 115 -4.20 18.52 -3.58
CA MET A 115 -2.83 18.30 -4.02
C MET A 115 -2.74 18.57 -5.52
N SER A 116 -1.53 18.88 -6.00
CA SER A 116 -1.26 19.01 -7.42
C SER A 116 -1.39 17.68 -8.17
N VAL A 117 -1.58 17.74 -9.49
CA VAL A 117 -1.64 16.53 -10.33
C VAL A 117 -0.39 15.67 -10.21
N ALA A 118 0.79 16.31 -10.07
CA ALA A 118 2.06 15.60 -9.93
C ALA A 118 2.16 14.85 -8.59
N GLU A 119 1.65 15.43 -7.52
CA GLU A 119 1.61 14.78 -6.19
C GLU A 119 0.62 13.62 -6.17
N TRP A 120 -0.55 13.76 -6.78
CA TRP A 120 -1.50 12.66 -6.95
C TRP A 120 -0.93 11.52 -7.81
N ALA A 121 -0.20 11.84 -8.87
CA ALA A 121 0.47 10.83 -9.70
C ALA A 121 1.63 10.14 -8.97
N GLY A 122 2.29 10.83 -8.04
CA GLY A 122 3.32 10.24 -7.19
C GLY A 122 2.77 9.34 -6.09
N LEU A 123 1.49 9.53 -5.70
CA LEU A 123 0.80 8.71 -4.72
C LEU A 123 0.19 7.44 -5.35
N ALA A 124 -0.18 7.49 -6.62
CA ALA A 124 -0.83 6.40 -7.36
C ALA A 124 0.16 5.36 -7.88
#